data_0a2685dddf2154f511a48fea14abfda3
#
_entry.id   0a2685dddf2154f511a48fea14abfda3
#
_cell.length_a   1.000
_cell.length_b   1.000
_cell.length_c   1.000
_cell.angle_alpha   90.00
_cell.angle_beta   90.00
_cell.angle_gamma   90.00
#
_symmetry.space_group_name_H-M   'P 1'
#
loop_
_entity.id
_entity.type
_entity.pdbx_description
1 polymer ?
#
loop_
_entity_poly.entity_id
_entity_poly.type
_entity_poly.pdbx_seq_one_letter_code
_entity_poly.pdbx_strand_id
1 'polypeptide(L)'
;MADTLTQTPSGAGSGATAVPDLDYHALNARLNLYDANGAIQFDADREAARQYFLQHVNPNTVRFRDLGEKLDHLVAEGYYEKRVLDRYSPEFVASAFEAAHAHDFRFETFLGAFKYYTSYTLKTFDGGRYLERFEDRVAMVALALADGDEALALDLIEEMMTGRFQPATPTFLNEGKAQRGEPVSCFLVRIEDNMESIARGINSALQLSKRGGGVALLLSNLREMGAPIKRIENQSSGVIPVKIGRAHV
;
A
#
# COMPACT_ATOMS: atom_id res chain seq x y z
N MET A 1 12.23 -4.27 45.88
CA MET A 1 11.03 -3.90 46.66
C MET A 1 9.92 -3.69 45.68
N ALA A 2 8.98 -4.57 45.81
CA ALA A 2 7.78 -4.69 45.02
C ALA A 2 6.80 -3.53 45.31
N ASP A 3 5.99 -3.16 44.33
CA ASP A 3 4.58 -2.99 44.65
C ASP A 3 3.72 -3.19 43.40
N THR A 4 2.89 -4.19 43.56
CA THR A 4 1.82 -4.65 42.73
C THR A 4 0.60 -3.74 42.92
N LEU A 5 -0.01 -3.26 41.86
CA LEU A 5 -1.37 -2.73 41.92
C LEU A 5 -2.24 -3.41 40.86
N THR A 6 -2.92 -4.45 41.31
CA THR A 6 -4.16 -5.02 40.77
C THR A 6 -5.30 -4.01 40.91
N GLN A 7 -5.94 -3.67 39.78
CA GLN A 7 -7.31 -3.15 39.81
C GLN A 7 -8.18 -3.87 38.79
N THR A 8 -9.07 -4.67 39.26
CA THR A 8 -10.27 -5.16 38.57
C THR A 8 -11.35 -4.07 38.55
N PRO A 9 -12.10 -3.93 37.45
CA PRO A 9 -13.44 -3.41 37.51
C PRO A 9 -14.45 -4.51 37.22
N SER A 10 -15.30 -4.74 38.17
CA SER A 10 -16.57 -5.44 38.04
C SER A 10 -17.59 -4.54 37.33
N GLY A 11 -18.36 -5.10 36.40
CA GLY A 11 -19.51 -4.43 35.80
C GLY A 11 -20.23 -5.38 34.87
N ALA A 12 -21.26 -6.03 35.38
CA ALA A 12 -22.18 -6.90 34.65
C ALA A 12 -23.10 -6.10 33.73
N GLY A 13 -23.47 -6.70 32.58
CA GLY A 13 -24.76 -6.43 31.99
C GLY A 13 -24.79 -6.24 30.47
N SER A 14 -25.14 -7.24 29.74
CA SER A 14 -26.18 -7.39 28.72
C SER A 14 -25.76 -8.41 27.67
N GLY A 15 -26.59 -9.42 27.48
CA GLY A 15 -26.35 -10.53 26.57
C GLY A 15 -26.30 -10.10 25.10
N ALA A 16 -25.10 -9.91 24.61
CA ALA A 16 -24.78 -10.08 23.22
C ALA A 16 -24.26 -11.52 23.07
N THR A 17 -24.89 -12.30 22.22
CA THR A 17 -24.40 -13.61 21.81
C THR A 17 -22.93 -13.49 21.44
N ALA A 18 -22.05 -14.00 22.30
CA ALA A 18 -20.61 -14.02 22.03
C ALA A 18 -20.39 -14.80 20.75
N VAL A 19 -20.00 -14.08 19.69
CA VAL A 19 -19.38 -14.71 18.52
C VAL A 19 -18.17 -15.46 19.07
N PRO A 20 -18.02 -16.78 18.79
CA PRO A 20 -16.88 -17.53 19.29
C PRO A 20 -15.61 -16.75 18.91
N ASP A 21 -14.72 -16.64 19.88
CA ASP A 21 -13.43 -15.97 19.74
C ASP A 21 -12.49 -16.80 18.83
N LEU A 22 -12.87 -16.89 17.56
CA LEU A 22 -12.08 -17.53 16.51
C LEU A 22 -11.00 -16.52 16.09
N ASP A 23 -9.85 -16.63 16.76
CA ASP A 23 -8.66 -15.88 16.39
C ASP A 23 -8.32 -16.12 14.92
N TYR A 24 -8.47 -15.09 14.07
CA TYR A 24 -8.18 -15.18 12.65
C TYR A 24 -6.69 -15.50 12.35
N HIS A 25 -5.78 -15.19 13.26
CA HIS A 25 -4.38 -15.61 13.16
C HIS A 25 -4.26 -17.12 13.37
N ALA A 26 -4.96 -17.68 14.35
CA ALA A 26 -5.00 -19.13 14.58
C ALA A 26 -5.70 -19.86 13.43
N LEU A 27 -6.77 -19.31 12.88
CA LEU A 27 -7.40 -19.83 11.66
C LEU A 27 -6.42 -19.85 10.50
N ASN A 28 -5.73 -18.74 10.24
CA ASN A 28 -4.74 -18.65 9.18
C ASN A 28 -3.53 -19.58 9.40
N ALA A 29 -3.08 -19.73 10.65
CA ALA A 29 -1.97 -20.63 11.00
C ALA A 29 -2.34 -22.12 10.87
N ARG A 30 -3.62 -22.49 10.99
CA ARG A 30 -4.13 -23.84 10.79
C ARG A 30 -4.38 -24.18 9.31
N LEU A 31 -4.24 -23.22 8.43
CA LEU A 31 -4.32 -23.43 7.00
C LEU A 31 -3.15 -24.34 6.54
N ASN A 32 -3.42 -25.66 6.53
CA ASN A 32 -2.78 -26.47 5.52
C ASN A 32 -3.36 -25.99 4.20
N LEU A 33 -2.53 -25.36 3.37
CA LEU A 33 -2.90 -24.88 2.04
C LEU A 33 -3.56 -25.98 1.19
N TYR A 34 -3.34 -27.23 1.56
CA TYR A 34 -3.83 -28.42 0.88
C TYR A 34 -4.58 -29.31 1.87
N ASP A 35 -5.72 -29.84 1.44
CA ASP A 35 -6.43 -30.89 2.14
C ASP A 35 -5.69 -32.25 2.05
N ALA A 36 -6.24 -33.28 2.66
CA ALA A 36 -5.68 -34.63 2.63
C ALA A 36 -5.56 -35.21 1.19
N ASN A 37 -6.25 -34.65 0.22
CA ASN A 37 -6.26 -35.06 -1.19
C ASN A 37 -5.34 -34.15 -2.05
N GLY A 38 -4.66 -33.17 -1.45
CA GLY A 38 -3.80 -32.22 -2.15
C GLY A 38 -4.52 -31.08 -2.84
N ALA A 39 -5.82 -30.87 -2.57
CA ALA A 39 -6.58 -29.74 -3.10
C ALA A 39 -6.45 -28.51 -2.20
N ILE A 40 -6.39 -27.32 -2.82
CA ILE A 40 -6.27 -26.05 -2.07
C ILE A 40 -7.56 -25.76 -1.31
N GLN A 41 -7.44 -25.44 -0.02
CA GLN A 41 -8.57 -25.15 0.87
C GLN A 41 -8.93 -23.66 0.86
N PHE A 42 -9.66 -23.21 -0.14
CA PHE A 42 -10.10 -21.82 -0.22
C PHE A 42 -11.14 -21.43 0.85
N ASP A 43 -11.96 -22.36 1.30
CA ASP A 43 -13.05 -22.06 2.25
C ASP A 43 -12.52 -21.66 3.63
N ALA A 44 -11.44 -22.29 4.10
CA ALA A 44 -10.82 -21.93 5.37
C ALA A 44 -10.19 -20.52 5.33
N ASP A 45 -9.61 -20.14 4.19
CA ASP A 45 -9.00 -18.83 3.99
C ASP A 45 -10.06 -17.72 3.94
N ARG A 46 -11.20 -17.96 3.27
CA ARG A 46 -12.36 -17.05 3.27
C ARG A 46 -12.89 -16.81 4.67
N GLU A 47 -13.00 -17.84 5.50
CA GLU A 47 -13.45 -17.69 6.89
C GLU A 47 -12.43 -16.87 7.72
N ALA A 48 -11.14 -17.10 7.56
CA ALA A 48 -10.10 -16.28 8.19
C ALA A 48 -10.22 -14.81 7.77
N ALA A 49 -10.43 -14.52 6.48
CA ALA A 49 -10.68 -13.17 5.99
C ALA A 49 -11.94 -12.56 6.62
N ARG A 50 -13.05 -13.32 6.66
CA ARG A 50 -14.30 -12.87 7.28
C ARG A 50 -14.12 -12.53 8.77
N GLN A 51 -13.45 -13.36 9.55
CA GLN A 51 -13.18 -13.12 10.97
C GLN A 51 -12.26 -11.90 11.16
N TYR A 52 -11.28 -11.72 10.31
CA TYR A 52 -10.44 -10.51 10.32
C TYR A 52 -11.28 -9.24 10.15
N PHE A 53 -12.25 -9.23 9.23
CA PHE A 53 -13.15 -8.09 9.06
C PHE A 53 -14.02 -7.84 10.31
N LEU A 54 -14.61 -8.88 10.86
CA LEU A 54 -15.50 -8.76 12.02
C LEU A 54 -14.78 -8.30 13.28
N GLN A 55 -13.59 -8.86 13.54
CA GLN A 55 -12.86 -8.66 14.78
C GLN A 55 -11.92 -7.44 14.73
N HIS A 56 -11.40 -7.10 13.55
CA HIS A 56 -10.38 -6.07 13.44
C HIS A 56 -10.78 -4.90 12.52
N VAL A 57 -11.16 -5.16 11.26
CA VAL A 57 -11.38 -4.08 10.30
C VAL A 57 -12.60 -3.23 10.63
N ASN A 58 -13.77 -3.87 10.81
CA ASN A 58 -15.03 -3.15 11.02
C ASN A 58 -15.06 -2.32 12.33
N PRO A 59 -14.53 -2.81 13.47
CA PRO A 59 -14.46 -2.00 14.69
C PRO A 59 -13.53 -0.80 14.59
N ASN A 60 -12.49 -0.91 13.76
CA ASN A 60 -11.48 0.13 13.57
C ASN A 60 -11.74 1.02 12.34
N THR A 61 -12.88 0.87 11.65
CA THR A 61 -13.23 1.73 10.51
C THR A 61 -14.03 2.94 10.97
N VAL A 62 -13.62 4.14 10.55
CA VAL A 62 -14.39 5.37 10.75
C VAL A 62 -15.67 5.27 9.91
N ARG A 63 -16.79 5.56 10.53
CA ARG A 63 -18.09 5.58 9.85
C ARG A 63 -18.51 7.01 9.61
N PHE A 64 -18.90 7.28 8.41
CA PHE A 64 -19.51 8.55 7.99
C PHE A 64 -21.00 8.31 7.71
N ARG A 65 -21.80 9.33 7.84
CA ARG A 65 -23.26 9.28 7.60
C ARG A 65 -23.56 9.01 6.12
N ASP A 66 -22.82 9.69 5.25
CA ASP A 66 -22.94 9.59 3.80
C ASP A 66 -21.59 9.86 3.11
N LEU A 67 -21.55 9.71 1.78
CA LEU A 67 -20.35 9.95 0.99
C LEU A 67 -19.92 11.42 1.02
N GLY A 68 -20.84 12.36 1.01
CA GLY A 68 -20.54 13.80 1.04
C GLY A 68 -19.78 14.17 2.31
N GLU A 69 -20.30 13.80 3.50
CA GLU A 69 -19.61 14.00 4.76
C GLU A 69 -18.22 13.35 4.78
N LYS A 70 -18.10 12.15 4.21
CA LYS A 70 -16.81 11.45 4.09
C LYS A 70 -15.81 12.23 3.25
N LEU A 71 -16.21 12.65 2.04
CA LEU A 71 -15.31 13.37 1.13
C LEU A 71 -14.92 14.74 1.70
N ASP A 72 -15.87 15.47 2.27
CA ASP A 72 -15.62 16.75 2.92
C ASP A 72 -14.62 16.62 4.06
N HIS A 73 -14.80 15.61 4.92
CA HIS A 73 -13.86 15.32 6.01
C HIS A 73 -12.47 14.95 5.47
N LEU A 74 -12.39 14.03 4.50
CA LEU A 74 -11.10 13.57 3.98
C LEU A 74 -10.33 14.66 3.25
N VAL A 75 -11.00 15.61 2.62
CA VAL A 75 -10.39 16.80 2.00
C VAL A 75 -9.97 17.82 3.06
N ALA A 76 -10.87 18.15 4.00
CA ALA A 76 -10.62 19.17 5.03
C ALA A 76 -9.43 18.80 5.94
N GLU A 77 -9.33 17.52 6.30
CA GLU A 77 -8.24 16.98 7.13
C GLU A 77 -6.96 16.65 6.34
N GLY A 78 -6.93 16.90 5.02
CA GLY A 78 -5.74 16.72 4.19
C GLY A 78 -5.39 15.25 3.92
N TYR A 79 -6.38 14.38 3.87
CA TYR A 79 -6.21 12.98 3.46
C TYR A 79 -6.34 12.82 1.94
N TYR A 80 -7.39 13.40 1.33
CA TYR A 80 -7.60 13.39 -0.11
C TYR A 80 -7.13 14.68 -0.76
N GLU A 81 -6.60 14.57 -1.97
CA GLU A 81 -6.17 15.71 -2.77
C GLU A 81 -7.38 16.38 -3.43
N LYS A 82 -7.76 17.55 -2.91
CA LYS A 82 -8.92 18.30 -3.37
C LYS A 82 -8.94 18.53 -4.89
N ARG A 83 -7.79 18.85 -5.49
CA ARG A 83 -7.70 19.12 -6.93
C ARG A 83 -8.09 17.93 -7.82
N VAL A 84 -8.02 16.69 -7.32
CA VAL A 84 -8.49 15.51 -8.07
C VAL A 84 -10.01 15.54 -8.17
N LEU A 85 -10.68 15.79 -7.05
CA LEU A 85 -12.13 15.85 -6.99
C LEU A 85 -12.69 17.08 -7.74
N ASP A 86 -12.00 18.23 -7.68
CA ASP A 86 -12.40 19.47 -8.34
C ASP A 86 -12.42 19.38 -9.89
N ARG A 87 -11.87 18.31 -10.48
CA ARG A 87 -11.91 18.07 -11.93
C ARG A 87 -13.22 17.46 -12.42
N TYR A 88 -14.06 17.05 -11.49
CA TYR A 88 -15.33 16.38 -11.76
C TYR A 88 -16.49 17.10 -11.08
N SER A 89 -17.70 16.89 -11.59
CA SER A 89 -18.89 17.33 -10.87
C SER A 89 -19.08 16.48 -9.58
N PRO A 90 -19.66 17.04 -8.52
CA PRO A 90 -19.96 16.27 -7.31
C PRO A 90 -20.85 15.05 -7.59
N GLU A 91 -21.76 15.18 -8.54
CA GLU A 91 -22.67 14.11 -8.98
C GLU A 91 -21.89 12.98 -9.64
N PHE A 92 -20.92 13.32 -10.49
CA PHE A 92 -20.06 12.31 -11.11
C PHE A 92 -19.17 11.61 -10.09
N VAL A 93 -18.55 12.35 -9.17
CA VAL A 93 -17.77 11.75 -8.07
C VAL A 93 -18.63 10.75 -7.30
N ALA A 94 -19.86 11.12 -6.94
CA ALA A 94 -20.76 10.21 -6.24
C ALA A 94 -21.06 8.95 -7.07
N SER A 95 -21.31 9.08 -8.37
CA SER A 95 -21.57 7.94 -9.26
C SER A 95 -20.35 7.04 -9.42
N ALA A 96 -19.13 7.58 -9.44
CA ALA A 96 -17.90 6.82 -9.51
C ALA A 96 -17.67 5.95 -8.25
N PHE A 97 -17.93 6.50 -7.06
CA PHE A 97 -17.88 5.73 -5.81
C PHE A 97 -18.98 4.67 -5.77
N GLU A 98 -20.21 5.01 -6.21
CA GLU A 98 -21.31 4.05 -6.29
C GLU A 98 -20.99 2.90 -7.24
N ALA A 99 -20.42 3.19 -8.43
CA ALA A 99 -19.99 2.19 -9.39
C ALA A 99 -18.99 1.20 -8.77
N ALA A 100 -17.98 1.69 -8.04
CA ALA A 100 -17.03 0.82 -7.36
C ALA A 100 -17.69 -0.07 -6.29
N HIS A 101 -18.59 0.50 -5.49
CA HIS A 101 -19.31 -0.22 -4.43
C HIS A 101 -20.36 -1.22 -4.97
N ALA A 102 -20.88 -1.01 -6.19
CA ALA A 102 -21.85 -1.91 -6.82
C ALA A 102 -21.27 -3.31 -7.12
N HIS A 103 -19.95 -3.46 -7.14
CA HIS A 103 -19.29 -4.76 -7.34
C HIS A 103 -19.36 -5.70 -6.13
N ASP A 104 -19.82 -5.23 -4.96
CA ASP A 104 -19.87 -6.04 -3.73
C ASP A 104 -18.57 -6.79 -3.44
N PHE A 105 -17.44 -6.12 -3.59
CA PHE A 105 -16.11 -6.71 -3.55
C PHE A 105 -15.87 -7.52 -2.27
N ARG A 106 -15.25 -8.69 -2.43
CA ARG A 106 -14.83 -9.55 -1.31
C ARG A 106 -13.41 -10.05 -1.56
N PHE A 107 -12.56 -9.89 -0.56
CA PHE A 107 -11.24 -10.52 -0.60
C PHE A 107 -11.39 -12.04 -0.58
N GLU A 108 -10.78 -12.71 -1.53
CA GLU A 108 -10.80 -14.18 -1.62
C GLU A 108 -9.89 -14.84 -0.59
N THR A 109 -8.83 -14.12 -0.16
CA THR A 109 -7.82 -14.63 0.75
C THR A 109 -7.63 -13.72 1.96
N PHE A 110 -7.32 -14.33 3.12
CA PHE A 110 -6.93 -13.58 4.32
C PHE A 110 -5.71 -12.70 4.07
N LEU A 111 -4.68 -13.24 3.38
CA LEU A 111 -3.46 -12.50 3.08
C LEU A 111 -3.76 -11.24 2.25
N GLY A 112 -4.65 -11.34 1.26
CA GLY A 112 -5.08 -10.21 0.45
C GLY A 112 -5.74 -9.12 1.30
N ALA A 113 -6.71 -9.49 2.13
CA ALA A 113 -7.38 -8.58 3.05
C ALA A 113 -6.41 -7.95 4.06
N PHE A 114 -5.61 -8.77 4.72
CA PHE A 114 -4.63 -8.33 5.71
C PHE A 114 -3.62 -7.36 5.10
N LYS A 115 -3.05 -7.70 3.93
CA LYS A 115 -2.07 -6.85 3.25
C LYS A 115 -2.67 -5.52 2.81
N TYR A 116 -3.89 -5.52 2.29
CA TYR A 116 -4.58 -4.29 1.92
C TYR A 116 -4.74 -3.36 3.13
N TYR A 117 -5.34 -3.83 4.22
CA TYR A 117 -5.62 -3.01 5.40
C TYR A 117 -4.38 -2.63 6.19
N THR A 118 -3.32 -3.43 6.16
CA THR A 118 -2.06 -3.06 6.84
C THR A 118 -1.21 -2.07 6.06
N SER A 119 -1.22 -2.15 4.72
CA SER A 119 -0.23 -1.45 3.88
C SER A 119 -0.81 -0.45 2.87
N TYR A 120 -2.04 -0.63 2.39
CA TYR A 120 -2.57 0.16 1.27
C TYR A 120 -3.67 1.15 1.66
N THR A 121 -4.60 0.74 2.52
CA THR A 121 -5.74 1.58 2.90
C THR A 121 -5.32 2.87 3.56
N LEU A 122 -6.09 3.93 3.34
CA LEU A 122 -5.94 5.19 4.05
C LEU A 122 -6.30 5.01 5.52
N LYS A 123 -5.45 5.54 6.40
CA LYS A 123 -5.65 5.51 7.85
C LYS A 123 -5.61 6.91 8.42
N THR A 124 -6.15 7.07 9.62
CA THR A 124 -5.91 8.26 10.43
C THR A 124 -4.42 8.48 10.64
N PHE A 125 -3.97 9.72 10.83
CA PHE A 125 -2.53 10.05 10.95
C PHE A 125 -1.83 9.36 12.12
N ASP A 126 -2.59 8.97 13.16
CA ASP A 126 -2.10 8.11 14.26
C ASP A 126 -2.01 6.63 13.88
N GLY A 127 -2.49 6.25 12.69
CA GLY A 127 -2.51 4.88 12.19
C GLY A 127 -3.56 3.97 12.83
N GLY A 128 -4.39 4.50 13.75
CA GLY A 128 -5.28 3.69 14.58
C GLY A 128 -6.57 3.25 13.89
N ARG A 129 -7.05 3.99 12.91
CA ARG A 129 -8.36 3.74 12.29
C ARG A 129 -8.30 3.80 10.77
N TYR A 130 -9.16 3.01 10.11
CA TYR A 130 -9.31 2.97 8.66
C TYR A 130 -10.31 4.02 8.18
N LEU A 131 -9.96 4.72 7.12
CA LEU A 131 -10.79 5.76 6.49
C LEU A 131 -11.38 5.34 5.15
N GLU A 132 -10.82 4.30 4.53
CA GLU A 132 -11.21 3.77 3.22
C GLU A 132 -11.52 2.28 3.30
N ARG A 133 -12.42 1.84 2.43
CA ARG A 133 -12.53 0.46 1.96
C ARG A 133 -11.76 0.29 0.65
N PHE A 134 -11.69 -0.94 0.15
CA PHE A 134 -11.03 -1.22 -1.14
C PHE A 134 -11.70 -0.48 -2.29
N GLU A 135 -13.01 -0.47 -2.32
CA GLU A 135 -13.83 0.21 -3.31
C GLU A 135 -13.58 1.73 -3.33
N ASP A 136 -13.47 2.35 -2.16
CA ASP A 136 -13.14 3.77 -2.04
C ASP A 136 -11.76 4.08 -2.63
N ARG A 137 -10.78 3.20 -2.35
CA ARG A 137 -9.41 3.36 -2.87
C ARG A 137 -9.39 3.24 -4.39
N VAL A 138 -10.12 2.27 -4.94
CA VAL A 138 -10.25 2.08 -6.39
C VAL A 138 -10.87 3.31 -7.04
N ALA A 139 -12.02 3.81 -6.52
CA ALA A 139 -12.67 5.00 -7.05
C ALA A 139 -11.73 6.22 -7.06
N MET A 140 -11.04 6.46 -5.94
CA MET A 140 -10.14 7.61 -5.83
C MET A 140 -8.91 7.51 -6.75
N VAL A 141 -8.34 6.31 -6.91
CA VAL A 141 -7.23 6.06 -7.84
C VAL A 141 -7.68 6.25 -9.29
N ALA A 142 -8.85 5.73 -9.65
CA ALA A 142 -9.41 5.89 -10.99
C ALA A 142 -9.63 7.36 -11.36
N LEU A 143 -10.26 8.13 -10.47
CA LEU A 143 -10.45 9.57 -10.64
C LEU A 143 -9.11 10.32 -10.80
N ALA A 144 -8.11 9.94 -10.01
CA ALA A 144 -6.79 10.57 -10.09
C ALA A 144 -6.08 10.26 -11.42
N LEU A 145 -6.14 9.02 -11.89
CA LEU A 145 -5.50 8.58 -13.14
C LEU A 145 -6.22 9.10 -14.39
N ALA A 146 -7.54 9.20 -14.35
CA ALA A 146 -8.35 9.67 -15.49
C ALA A 146 -8.27 11.19 -15.69
N ASP A 147 -7.80 11.95 -14.70
CA ASP A 147 -7.46 13.38 -14.83
C ASP A 147 -8.58 14.27 -15.39
N GLY A 148 -9.84 13.97 -15.09
CA GLY A 148 -11.04 14.68 -15.56
C GLY A 148 -11.80 13.97 -16.70
N ASP A 149 -11.30 12.87 -17.23
CA ASP A 149 -12.00 12.04 -18.20
C ASP A 149 -12.97 11.09 -17.48
N GLU A 150 -14.26 11.40 -17.52
CA GLU A 150 -15.30 10.64 -16.84
C GLU A 150 -15.45 9.21 -17.40
N ALA A 151 -15.34 9.03 -18.70
CA ALA A 151 -15.46 7.72 -19.34
C ALA A 151 -14.28 6.82 -18.92
N LEU A 152 -13.06 7.34 -18.98
CA LEU A 152 -11.85 6.63 -18.55
C LEU A 152 -11.91 6.30 -17.05
N ALA A 153 -12.46 7.19 -16.20
CA ALA A 153 -12.59 6.92 -14.78
C ALA A 153 -13.47 5.70 -14.50
N LEU A 154 -14.62 5.59 -15.17
CA LEU A 154 -15.53 4.45 -15.03
C LEU A 154 -14.92 3.16 -15.60
N ASP A 155 -14.23 3.22 -16.75
CA ASP A 155 -13.52 2.08 -17.32
C ASP A 155 -12.44 1.58 -16.36
N LEU A 156 -11.65 2.47 -15.76
CA LEU A 156 -10.62 2.11 -14.78
C LEU A 156 -11.21 1.48 -13.52
N ILE A 157 -12.36 1.96 -13.04
CA ILE A 157 -13.07 1.34 -11.91
C ILE A 157 -13.45 -0.09 -12.26
N GLU A 158 -14.12 -0.28 -13.40
CA GLU A 158 -14.55 -1.62 -13.86
C GLU A 158 -13.35 -2.58 -13.99
N GLU A 159 -12.28 -2.14 -14.64
CA GLU A 159 -11.08 -2.95 -14.85
C GLU A 159 -10.38 -3.34 -13.53
N MET A 160 -10.29 -2.40 -12.57
CA MET A 160 -9.69 -2.66 -11.26
C MET A 160 -10.58 -3.54 -10.38
N MET A 161 -11.90 -3.29 -10.36
CA MET A 161 -12.84 -4.05 -9.52
C MET A 161 -13.01 -5.49 -9.99
N THR A 162 -12.90 -5.74 -11.29
CA THR A 162 -12.94 -7.09 -11.89
C THR A 162 -11.58 -7.78 -11.90
N GLY A 163 -10.51 -7.10 -11.47
CA GLY A 163 -9.15 -7.65 -11.40
C GLY A 163 -8.44 -7.77 -12.76
N ARG A 164 -8.99 -7.18 -13.84
CA ARG A 164 -8.35 -7.15 -15.16
C ARG A 164 -7.19 -6.18 -15.24
N PHE A 165 -7.22 -5.14 -14.41
CA PHE A 165 -6.14 -4.16 -14.26
C PHE A 165 -5.76 -3.98 -12.79
N GLN A 166 -4.48 -4.07 -12.49
CA GLN A 166 -3.93 -3.76 -11.18
C GLN A 166 -2.82 -2.71 -11.34
N PRO A 167 -3.01 -1.48 -10.84
CA PRO A 167 -1.95 -0.47 -10.84
C PRO A 167 -0.72 -0.94 -10.06
N ALA A 168 0.45 -0.40 -10.41
CA ALA A 168 1.65 -0.61 -9.61
C ALA A 168 1.41 -0.19 -8.15
N THR A 169 2.05 -0.88 -7.21
CA THR A 169 1.90 -0.62 -5.76
C THR A 169 1.98 0.87 -5.40
N PRO A 170 2.98 1.66 -5.84
CA PRO A 170 3.05 3.07 -5.46
C PRO A 170 1.93 3.90 -6.08
N THR A 171 1.49 3.59 -7.28
CA THR A 171 0.35 4.26 -7.92
C THR A 171 -0.92 4.02 -7.10
N PHE A 172 -1.25 2.76 -6.82
CA PHE A 172 -2.43 2.40 -6.04
C PHE A 172 -2.37 2.94 -4.60
N LEU A 173 -1.17 2.98 -4.01
CA LEU A 173 -0.97 3.48 -2.65
C LEU A 173 -1.09 5.00 -2.55
N ASN A 174 -0.59 5.75 -3.54
CA ASN A 174 -0.35 7.19 -3.40
C ASN A 174 -1.32 8.08 -4.18
N GLU A 175 -1.85 7.62 -5.33
CA GLU A 175 -2.69 8.49 -6.16
C GLU A 175 -3.96 8.94 -5.44
N GLY A 176 -4.31 10.21 -5.59
CA GLY A 176 -5.45 10.83 -4.95
C GLY A 176 -5.29 11.19 -3.48
N LYS A 177 -4.18 10.81 -2.82
CA LYS A 177 -3.88 11.23 -1.44
C LYS A 177 -3.19 12.59 -1.43
N ALA A 178 -3.54 13.47 -0.49
CA ALA A 178 -2.91 14.78 -0.34
C ALA A 178 -1.45 14.68 0.14
N GLN A 179 -1.19 13.79 1.10
CA GLN A 179 0.16 13.44 1.52
C GLN A 179 0.55 12.11 0.87
N ARG A 180 1.31 12.19 -0.22
CA ARG A 180 1.66 11.03 -1.02
C ARG A 180 3.15 10.93 -1.29
N GLY A 181 3.62 9.69 -1.50
CA GLY A 181 4.91 9.42 -2.14
C GLY A 181 4.84 9.54 -3.66
N GLU A 182 5.91 9.16 -4.33
CA GLU A 182 5.93 9.11 -5.79
C GLU A 182 5.07 7.93 -6.31
N PRO A 183 4.38 8.09 -7.45
CA PRO A 183 3.57 7.02 -8.06
C PRO A 183 4.41 5.97 -8.80
N VAL A 184 5.74 6.09 -8.76
CA VAL A 184 6.70 5.27 -9.49
C VAL A 184 7.40 4.31 -8.54
N SER A 185 7.48 3.00 -8.91
CA SER A 185 8.09 1.97 -8.07
C SER A 185 9.59 1.79 -8.29
N CYS A 186 10.10 2.05 -9.49
CA CYS A 186 11.46 1.70 -9.89
C CYS A 186 12.17 2.82 -10.63
N PHE A 187 13.43 3.05 -10.23
CA PHE A 187 14.33 4.01 -10.89
C PHE A 187 15.60 3.29 -11.35
N LEU A 188 15.97 3.48 -12.60
CA LEU A 188 17.19 2.93 -13.17
C LEU A 188 18.17 4.07 -13.41
N VAL A 189 19.34 4.00 -12.78
CA VAL A 189 20.39 5.04 -12.89
C VAL A 189 21.62 4.42 -13.51
N ARG A 190 22.03 4.94 -14.65
CA ARG A 190 23.28 4.58 -15.32
C ARG A 190 24.43 5.38 -14.73
N ILE A 191 25.55 4.70 -14.46
CA ILE A 191 26.78 5.30 -13.97
C ILE A 191 27.86 5.18 -15.03
N GLU A 192 28.57 6.28 -15.30
CA GLU A 192 29.75 6.31 -16.15
C GLU A 192 31.02 6.14 -15.31
N ASP A 193 32.13 5.71 -15.97
CA ASP A 193 33.39 5.38 -15.33
C ASP A 193 34.20 6.62 -14.94
N ASN A 194 33.64 7.46 -14.09
CA ASN A 194 34.28 8.60 -13.47
C ASN A 194 33.68 8.91 -12.11
N MET A 195 34.48 9.51 -11.22
CA MET A 195 34.07 9.78 -9.84
C MET A 195 32.87 10.70 -9.71
N GLU A 196 32.71 11.66 -10.62
CA GLU A 196 31.57 12.58 -10.62
C GLU A 196 30.26 11.85 -10.90
N SER A 197 30.24 10.98 -11.91
CA SER A 197 29.06 10.16 -12.24
C SER A 197 28.75 9.16 -11.12
N ILE A 198 29.76 8.56 -10.52
CA ILE A 198 29.60 7.64 -9.38
C ILE A 198 28.96 8.38 -8.21
N ALA A 199 29.52 9.54 -7.80
CA ALA A 199 28.99 10.32 -6.68
C ALA A 199 27.56 10.79 -6.95
N ARG A 200 27.26 11.26 -8.16
CA ARG A 200 25.91 11.66 -8.58
C ARG A 200 24.94 10.48 -8.55
N GLY A 201 25.35 9.31 -9.02
CA GLY A 201 24.56 8.09 -8.98
C GLY A 201 24.20 7.66 -7.56
N ILE A 202 25.16 7.70 -6.65
CA ILE A 202 24.94 7.37 -5.23
C ILE A 202 23.95 8.37 -4.60
N ASN A 203 24.16 9.68 -4.78
CA ASN A 203 23.25 10.70 -4.28
C ASN A 203 21.83 10.56 -4.84
N SER A 204 21.72 10.30 -6.16
CA SER A 204 20.41 10.06 -6.77
C SER A 204 19.72 8.83 -6.18
N ALA A 205 20.46 7.74 -5.96
CA ALA A 205 19.91 6.54 -5.33
C ALA A 205 19.34 6.83 -3.94
N LEU A 206 20.04 7.64 -3.14
CA LEU A 206 19.58 8.07 -1.82
C LEU A 206 18.28 8.88 -1.89
N GLN A 207 18.26 9.91 -2.74
CA GLN A 207 17.11 10.81 -2.86
C GLN A 207 15.86 10.08 -3.40
N LEU A 208 16.03 9.18 -4.37
CA LEU A 208 14.93 8.41 -4.93
C LEU A 208 14.42 7.34 -3.95
N SER A 209 15.34 6.65 -3.25
CA SER A 209 14.98 5.67 -2.22
C SER A 209 14.22 6.31 -1.06
N LYS A 210 14.63 7.51 -0.61
CA LYS A 210 13.91 8.29 0.41
C LYS A 210 12.44 8.53 0.04
N ARG A 211 12.12 8.62 -1.26
CA ARG A 211 10.75 8.82 -1.77
C ARG A 211 9.96 7.52 -1.93
N GLY A 212 10.53 6.39 -1.48
CA GLY A 212 9.86 5.09 -1.51
C GLY A 212 10.07 4.27 -2.78
N GLY A 213 10.90 4.74 -3.73
CA GLY A 213 11.21 4.01 -4.95
C GLY A 213 12.34 2.99 -4.79
N GLY A 214 12.24 1.86 -5.48
CA GLY A 214 13.36 0.94 -5.67
C GLY A 214 14.36 1.52 -6.66
N VAL A 215 15.66 1.54 -6.32
CA VAL A 215 16.69 2.12 -7.19
C VAL A 215 17.71 1.08 -7.59
N ALA A 216 17.90 0.89 -8.90
CA ALA A 216 18.95 0.07 -9.46
C ALA A 216 20.02 0.96 -10.13
N LEU A 217 21.28 0.68 -9.82
CA LEU A 217 22.43 1.32 -10.46
C LEU A 217 23.03 0.36 -11.50
N LEU A 218 23.13 0.82 -12.75
CA LEU A 218 23.83 0.09 -13.81
C LEU A 218 25.33 0.37 -13.68
N LEU A 219 26.08 -0.61 -13.22
CA LEU A 219 27.51 -0.51 -12.91
C LEU A 219 28.40 -1.09 -14.02
N SER A 220 27.82 -1.61 -15.10
CA SER A 220 28.56 -2.30 -16.18
C SER A 220 29.57 -1.43 -16.92
N ASN A 221 29.45 -0.11 -16.81
CA ASN A 221 30.39 0.81 -17.46
C ASN A 221 31.65 1.06 -16.61
N LEU A 222 31.65 0.66 -15.35
CA LEU A 222 32.80 0.84 -14.46
C LEU A 222 33.90 -0.13 -14.87
N ARG A 223 35.14 0.36 -14.91
CA ARG A 223 36.33 -0.45 -15.22
C ARG A 223 36.53 -1.53 -14.16
N GLU A 224 37.13 -2.61 -14.56
CA GLU A 224 37.47 -3.74 -13.68
C GLU A 224 38.55 -3.37 -12.63
N MET A 225 38.66 -4.20 -11.60
CA MET A 225 39.74 -4.10 -10.62
C MET A 225 41.09 -4.34 -11.31
N GLY A 226 42.07 -3.50 -10.98
CA GLY A 226 43.39 -3.54 -11.60
C GLY A 226 43.54 -2.75 -12.89
N ALA A 227 42.43 -2.29 -13.51
CA ALA A 227 42.52 -1.47 -14.71
C ALA A 227 43.33 -0.18 -14.47
N PRO A 228 44.04 0.33 -15.48
CA PRO A 228 44.87 1.53 -15.32
C PRO A 228 44.05 2.79 -15.10
N ILE A 229 44.53 3.68 -14.22
CA ILE A 229 44.02 5.04 -14.06
C ILE A 229 45.15 6.02 -14.43
N LYS A 230 44.87 6.94 -15.36
CA LYS A 230 45.86 7.88 -15.85
C LYS A 230 47.17 7.20 -16.32
N ARG A 231 47.06 6.04 -16.96
CA ARG A 231 48.16 5.18 -17.47
C ARG A 231 49.01 4.51 -16.37
N ILE A 232 48.56 4.53 -15.11
CA ILE A 232 49.21 3.80 -14.02
C ILE A 232 48.46 2.49 -13.82
N GLU A 233 49.13 1.37 -13.98
CA GLU A 233 48.57 0.01 -13.83
C GLU A 233 48.14 -0.28 -12.39
N ASN A 234 47.22 -1.21 -12.22
CA ASN A 234 46.73 -1.73 -10.93
C ASN A 234 46.18 -0.67 -9.97
N GLN A 235 45.57 0.43 -10.52
CA GLN A 235 45.04 1.51 -9.69
C GLN A 235 43.53 1.41 -9.41
N SER A 236 42.78 0.75 -10.29
CA SER A 236 41.34 0.64 -10.12
C SER A 236 40.98 -0.37 -9.02
N SER A 237 40.11 0.02 -8.12
CA SER A 237 39.49 -0.88 -7.12
C SER A 237 38.27 -1.64 -7.66
N GLY A 238 37.88 -1.39 -8.91
CA GLY A 238 36.73 -2.01 -9.57
C GLY A 238 35.37 -1.56 -9.01
N VAL A 239 34.35 -2.36 -9.26
CA VAL A 239 32.95 -2.04 -8.96
C VAL A 239 32.58 -2.22 -7.47
N ILE A 240 33.32 -3.05 -6.73
CA ILE A 240 32.94 -3.46 -5.36
C ILE A 240 32.85 -2.27 -4.39
N PRO A 241 33.82 -1.33 -4.32
CA PRO A 241 33.71 -0.17 -3.43
C PRO A 241 32.49 0.69 -3.70
N VAL A 242 32.13 0.86 -4.99
CA VAL A 242 30.94 1.61 -5.38
C VAL A 242 29.66 0.91 -4.90
N LYS A 243 29.61 -0.41 -5.01
CA LYS A 243 28.50 -1.25 -4.53
C LYS A 243 28.36 -1.19 -3.01
N ILE A 244 29.48 -1.23 -2.26
CA ILE A 244 29.51 -1.17 -0.79
C ILE A 244 29.09 0.23 -0.32
N GLY A 245 29.57 1.30 -0.95
CA GLY A 245 29.18 2.68 -0.61
C GLY A 245 27.67 2.94 -0.66
N ARG A 246 26.93 2.15 -1.46
CA ARG A 246 25.47 2.17 -1.49
C ARG A 246 24.82 1.37 -0.34
N ALA A 247 25.48 0.32 0.16
CA ALA A 247 24.89 -0.58 1.16
C ALA A 247 24.87 -0.01 2.59
N HIS A 248 25.56 1.09 2.84
CA HIS A 248 25.65 1.76 4.14
C HIS A 248 24.70 2.94 4.30
N VAL A 249 23.64 3.00 3.49
CA VAL A 249 22.67 4.09 3.52
C VAL A 249 21.27 3.55 3.78
#